data_d5df9c60b3c6c14f40abba5e57eff320
#
_entry.id   d5df9c60b3c6c14f40abba5e57eff320
#
_cell.length_a   1.000
_cell.length_b   1.000
_cell.length_c   1.000
_cell.angle_alpha   90.00
_cell.angle_beta   90.00
_cell.angle_gamma   90.00
#
_symmetry.space_group_name_H-M   'P 1'
#
loop_
_entity.id
_entity.type
_entity.pdbx_description
1 polymer ?
#
loop_
_entity_poly.entity_id
_entity_poly.type
_entity_poly.pdbx_seq_one_letter_code
_entity_poly.pdbx_strand_id
1 'polypeptide(L)'
;MKSSFFLNVVLAAALLCVSVRLATVSEEKAVEKTGGTSAEVYQNIMTRSSVREYLDTSISDSQIDTLLHAGMAAPTAMNRQPWHLVVVRDRSLLQQIAGLCPNASMAKDAPLAIVPCGDMSKYEEG
;
A
#
# COMPACT_ATOMS: atom_id res chain seq x y z
N MET A 1 13.94 20.38 55.92
CA MET A 1 13.45 21.12 54.72
C MET A 1 14.08 20.70 53.40
N LYS A 2 15.31 20.16 53.34
CA LYS A 2 15.94 19.75 52.06
C LYS A 2 15.37 18.42 51.47
N SER A 3 14.93 17.49 52.33
CA SER A 3 14.41 16.16 51.90
C SER A 3 13.07 16.24 51.15
N SER A 4 12.16 17.13 51.58
CA SER A 4 10.86 17.30 50.97
C SER A 4 10.92 17.95 49.57
N PHE A 5 11.91 18.82 49.36
CA PHE A 5 12.15 19.47 48.06
C PHE A 5 12.65 18.46 47.01
N PHE A 6 13.59 17.57 47.39
CA PHE A 6 14.10 16.52 46.53
C PHE A 6 12.99 15.53 46.13
N LEU A 7 12.14 15.14 47.07
CA LEU A 7 11.01 14.24 46.78
C LEU A 7 10.02 14.83 45.78
N ASN A 8 9.71 16.12 45.90
CA ASN A 8 8.81 16.81 45.00
C ASN A 8 9.40 16.97 43.59
N VAL A 9 10.71 17.20 43.46
CA VAL A 9 11.39 17.29 42.16
C VAL A 9 11.40 15.94 41.46
N VAL A 10 11.67 14.85 42.17
CA VAL A 10 11.64 13.49 41.61
C VAL A 10 10.22 13.10 41.18
N LEU A 11 9.20 13.47 41.97
CA LEU A 11 7.81 13.20 41.63
C LEU A 11 7.35 13.98 40.39
N ALA A 12 7.76 15.25 40.28
CA ALA A 12 7.48 16.08 39.10
C ALA A 12 8.16 15.53 37.83
N ALA A 13 9.42 15.09 37.92
CA ALA A 13 10.13 14.48 36.82
C ALA A 13 9.49 13.16 36.36
N ALA A 14 9.04 12.32 37.31
CA ALA A 14 8.33 11.09 37.02
C ALA A 14 6.98 11.33 36.31
N LEU A 15 6.21 12.33 36.77
CA LEU A 15 4.96 12.73 36.13
C LEU A 15 5.18 13.26 34.71
N LEU A 16 6.26 14.01 34.48
CA LEU A 16 6.62 14.51 33.15
C LEU A 16 7.00 13.36 32.21
N CYS A 17 7.76 12.37 32.67
CA CYS A 17 8.10 11.18 31.89
C CYS A 17 6.85 10.35 31.53
N VAL A 18 5.89 10.21 32.45
CA VAL A 18 4.64 9.49 32.21
C VAL A 18 3.77 10.24 31.20
N SER A 19 3.69 11.57 31.29
CA SER A 19 2.90 12.36 30.33
C SER A 19 3.49 12.32 28.91
N VAL A 20 4.82 12.36 28.76
CA VAL A 20 5.51 12.21 27.47
C VAL A 20 5.27 10.81 26.90
N ARG A 21 5.35 9.76 27.73
CA ARG A 21 5.06 8.39 27.29
C ARG A 21 3.60 8.19 26.88
N LEU A 22 2.65 8.81 27.58
CA LEU A 22 1.24 8.78 27.21
C LEU A 22 0.97 9.51 25.89
N ALA A 23 1.65 10.64 25.65
CA ALA A 23 1.54 11.37 24.38
C ALA A 23 2.07 10.54 23.20
N THR A 24 3.24 9.90 23.33
CA THR A 24 3.80 9.04 22.26
C THR A 24 2.94 7.80 21.98
N VAL A 25 2.34 7.19 23.01
CA VAL A 25 1.41 6.05 22.84
C VAL A 25 0.09 6.50 22.18
N SER A 26 -0.33 7.74 22.38
CA SER A 26 -1.51 8.29 21.71
C SER A 26 -1.27 8.57 20.22
N GLU A 27 -0.06 8.97 19.85
CA GLU A 27 0.33 9.16 18.44
C GLU A 27 0.48 7.82 17.70
N GLU A 28 1.05 6.79 18.33
CA GLU A 28 1.10 5.45 17.72
C GLU A 28 -0.29 4.85 17.50
N LYS A 29 -1.24 5.06 18.41
CA LYS A 29 -2.62 4.61 18.21
C LYS A 29 -3.41 5.41 17.16
N ALA A 30 -3.01 6.64 16.84
CA ALA A 30 -3.62 7.44 15.79
C ALA A 30 -3.20 6.98 14.37
N VAL A 31 -2.03 6.35 14.22
CA VAL A 31 -1.55 5.81 12.93
C VAL A 31 -2.22 4.47 12.58
N GLU A 32 -2.74 3.72 13.55
CA GLU A 32 -3.35 2.40 13.34
C GLU A 32 -4.83 2.42 12.91
N LYS A 33 -5.43 3.60 12.71
CA LYS A 33 -6.82 3.77 12.24
C LYS A 33 -6.93 4.36 10.84
N THR A 34 -6.08 3.92 9.90
CA THR A 34 -6.32 4.17 8.46
C THR A 34 -6.96 2.96 7.78
N GLY A 35 -7.80 2.25 8.51
CA GLY A 35 -8.77 1.36 7.90
C GLY A 35 -9.96 2.21 7.46
N GLY A 36 -10.18 2.35 6.15
CA GLY A 36 -11.35 3.03 5.62
C GLY A 36 -12.63 2.46 6.25
N THR A 37 -13.61 3.30 6.47
CA THR A 37 -14.91 2.86 6.98
C THR A 37 -15.55 1.92 5.97
N SER A 38 -16.46 1.05 6.40
CA SER A 38 -17.23 0.17 5.50
C SER A 38 -17.95 0.98 4.40
N ALA A 39 -18.33 2.22 4.68
CA ALA A 39 -18.92 3.14 3.72
C ALA A 39 -17.92 3.58 2.64
N GLU A 40 -16.66 3.85 2.98
CA GLU A 40 -15.61 4.19 2.01
C GLU A 40 -15.27 3.02 1.10
N VAL A 41 -15.18 1.81 1.65
CA VAL A 41 -14.96 0.58 0.86
C VAL A 41 -16.10 0.38 -0.12
N TYR A 42 -17.35 0.51 0.33
CA TYR A 42 -18.53 0.40 -0.53
C TYR A 42 -18.52 1.46 -1.64
N GLN A 43 -18.22 2.71 -1.32
CA GLN A 43 -18.10 3.79 -2.31
C GLN A 43 -17.02 3.49 -3.35
N ASN A 44 -15.84 3.03 -2.94
CA ASN A 44 -14.77 2.63 -3.86
C ASN A 44 -15.21 1.54 -4.83
N ILE A 45 -15.97 0.55 -4.36
CA ILE A 45 -16.50 -0.52 -5.22
C ILE A 45 -17.51 0.06 -6.22
N MET A 46 -18.44 0.90 -5.76
CA MET A 46 -19.53 1.43 -6.59
C MET A 46 -19.08 2.50 -7.58
N THR A 47 -18.05 3.28 -7.24
CA THR A 47 -17.53 4.36 -8.09
C THR A 47 -16.37 3.94 -8.99
N ARG A 48 -15.86 2.72 -8.83
CA ARG A 48 -14.77 2.20 -9.68
C ARG A 48 -15.16 2.22 -11.16
N SER A 49 -14.33 2.82 -11.96
CA SER A 49 -14.46 2.80 -13.43
C SER A 49 -13.15 2.38 -14.10
N SER A 50 -13.24 1.94 -15.37
CA SER A 50 -12.06 1.66 -16.18
C SER A 50 -11.54 2.96 -16.78
N VAL A 51 -10.58 3.57 -16.11
CA VAL A 51 -9.90 4.79 -16.58
C VAL A 51 -8.85 4.41 -17.64
N ARG A 52 -8.80 5.15 -18.76
CA ARG A 52 -7.86 4.92 -19.88
C ARG A 52 -7.10 6.18 -20.28
N GLU A 53 -7.33 7.27 -19.58
CA GLU A 53 -6.57 8.52 -19.70
C GLU A 53 -5.79 8.73 -18.42
N TYR A 54 -4.50 8.97 -18.54
CA TYR A 54 -3.59 9.04 -17.39
C TYR A 54 -2.95 10.42 -17.31
N LEU A 55 -2.65 10.83 -16.09
CA LEU A 55 -1.85 12.02 -15.83
C LEU A 55 -0.37 11.67 -16.03
N ASP A 56 0.42 12.63 -16.53
CA ASP A 56 1.87 12.51 -16.62
C ASP A 56 2.52 12.77 -15.25
N THR A 57 2.15 11.94 -14.28
CA THR A 57 2.62 12.02 -12.89
C THR A 57 3.28 10.70 -12.52
N SER A 58 4.50 10.76 -12.01
CA SER A 58 5.20 9.58 -11.54
C SER A 58 4.53 8.97 -10.31
N ILE A 59 4.49 7.65 -10.25
CA ILE A 59 4.02 6.89 -9.09
C ILE A 59 5.23 6.55 -8.22
N SER A 60 5.15 6.86 -6.92
CA SER A 60 6.22 6.59 -5.96
C SER A 60 6.37 5.08 -5.69
N ASP A 61 7.56 4.66 -5.24
CA ASP A 61 7.82 3.26 -4.91
C ASP A 61 6.90 2.76 -3.79
N SER A 62 6.60 3.59 -2.80
CA SER A 62 5.66 3.24 -1.72
C SER A 62 4.22 3.02 -2.20
N GLN A 63 3.78 3.78 -3.21
CA GLN A 63 2.47 3.55 -3.84
C GLN A 63 2.46 2.25 -4.64
N ILE A 64 3.56 1.95 -5.35
CA ILE A 64 3.69 0.69 -6.09
C ILE A 64 3.69 -0.49 -5.13
N ASP A 65 4.44 -0.44 -4.04
CA ASP A 65 4.45 -1.48 -3.02
C ASP A 65 3.05 -1.72 -2.45
N THR A 66 2.30 -0.66 -2.17
CA THR A 66 0.91 -0.75 -1.72
C THR A 66 0.02 -1.47 -2.74
N LEU A 67 0.14 -1.13 -4.03
CA LEU A 67 -0.62 -1.76 -5.10
C LEU A 67 -0.25 -3.24 -5.27
N LEU A 68 1.04 -3.58 -5.19
CA LEU A 68 1.52 -4.96 -5.27
C LEU A 68 1.00 -5.79 -4.09
N HIS A 69 1.08 -5.28 -2.86
CA HIS A 69 0.54 -5.94 -1.68
C HIS A 69 -0.97 -6.17 -1.78
N ALA A 70 -1.72 -5.17 -2.26
CA ALA A 70 -3.15 -5.30 -2.48
C ALA A 70 -3.47 -6.38 -3.52
N GLY A 71 -2.70 -6.43 -4.63
CA GLY A 71 -2.83 -7.48 -5.64
C GLY A 71 -2.50 -8.88 -5.10
N MET A 72 -1.44 -8.99 -4.31
CA MET A 72 -1.01 -10.25 -3.69
C MET A 72 -1.96 -10.74 -2.58
N ALA A 73 -2.77 -9.87 -2.01
CA ALA A 73 -3.79 -10.24 -1.03
C ALA A 73 -5.01 -10.95 -1.65
N ALA A 74 -5.12 -10.98 -2.98
CA ALA A 74 -6.20 -11.68 -3.66
C ALA A 74 -6.14 -13.21 -3.39
N PRO A 75 -7.29 -13.87 -3.13
CA PRO A 75 -7.31 -15.31 -2.92
C PRO A 75 -6.94 -16.06 -4.20
N THR A 76 -6.26 -17.20 -4.05
CA THR A 76 -5.94 -18.12 -5.14
C THR A 76 -6.47 -19.52 -4.85
N ALA A 77 -6.73 -20.31 -5.89
CA ALA A 77 -7.17 -21.69 -5.74
C ALA A 77 -6.16 -22.48 -4.90
N MET A 78 -6.65 -23.12 -3.83
CA MET A 78 -5.84 -23.85 -2.84
C MET A 78 -4.65 -23.05 -2.26
N ASN A 79 -4.74 -21.71 -2.29
CA ASN A 79 -3.65 -20.82 -1.85
C ASN A 79 -2.29 -21.11 -2.53
N ARG A 80 -2.30 -21.56 -3.78
CA ARG A 80 -1.07 -21.89 -4.52
C ARG A 80 -0.26 -20.66 -4.93
N GLN A 81 -0.88 -19.47 -4.95
CA GLN A 81 -0.24 -18.20 -5.31
C GLN A 81 0.62 -18.28 -6.59
N PRO A 82 0.04 -18.71 -7.72
CA PRO A 82 0.80 -19.01 -8.94
C PRO A 82 1.02 -17.78 -9.81
N TRP A 83 1.22 -16.64 -9.23
CA TRP A 83 1.35 -15.38 -9.94
C TRP A 83 2.67 -14.68 -9.63
N HIS A 84 3.18 -13.98 -10.62
CA HIS A 84 4.25 -13.00 -10.51
C HIS A 84 3.73 -11.66 -11.02
N LEU A 85 4.06 -10.58 -10.33
CA LEU A 85 3.70 -9.22 -10.73
C LEU A 85 4.94 -8.54 -11.27
N VAL A 86 4.94 -8.19 -12.55
CA VAL A 86 6.04 -7.49 -13.21
C VAL A 86 5.69 -6.02 -13.33
N VAL A 87 6.50 -5.14 -12.75
CA VAL A 87 6.34 -3.69 -12.84
C VAL A 87 7.17 -3.17 -14.01
N VAL A 88 6.52 -2.58 -14.99
CA VAL A 88 7.14 -2.00 -16.19
C VAL A 88 7.05 -0.49 -16.13
N ARG A 89 8.20 0.20 -16.06
CA ARG A 89 8.30 1.67 -16.06
C ARG A 89 8.98 2.19 -17.33
N ASP A 90 9.66 1.32 -18.06
CA ASP A 90 10.35 1.69 -19.28
C ASP A 90 9.36 2.09 -20.38
N ARG A 91 9.50 3.29 -20.90
CA ARG A 91 8.57 3.87 -21.89
C ARG A 91 8.57 3.06 -23.19
N SER A 92 9.71 2.50 -23.61
CA SER A 92 9.80 1.71 -24.83
C SER A 92 9.08 0.37 -24.69
N LEU A 93 9.17 -0.26 -23.51
CA LEU A 93 8.42 -1.49 -23.20
C LEU A 93 6.93 -1.22 -23.12
N LEU A 94 6.50 -0.11 -22.52
CA LEU A 94 5.09 0.30 -22.48
C LEU A 94 4.51 0.49 -23.88
N GLN A 95 5.28 1.09 -24.80
CA GLN A 95 4.89 1.23 -26.21
C GLN A 95 4.78 -0.12 -26.91
N GLN A 96 5.72 -1.04 -26.66
CA GLN A 96 5.68 -2.39 -27.23
C GLN A 96 4.44 -3.18 -26.71
N ILE A 97 4.17 -3.11 -25.40
CA ILE A 97 2.96 -3.72 -24.83
C ILE A 97 1.71 -3.17 -25.48
N ALA A 98 1.61 -1.86 -25.64
CA ALA A 98 0.47 -1.22 -26.30
C ALA A 98 0.31 -1.66 -27.78
N GLY A 99 1.41 -1.88 -28.49
CA GLY A 99 1.42 -2.34 -29.88
C GLY A 99 1.01 -3.81 -30.01
N LEU A 100 1.42 -4.66 -29.07
CA LEU A 100 1.12 -6.10 -29.07
C LEU A 100 -0.28 -6.44 -28.52
N CYS A 101 -0.81 -5.59 -27.67
CA CYS A 101 -2.08 -5.80 -26.97
C CYS A 101 -3.08 -4.70 -27.34
N PRO A 102 -3.91 -4.87 -28.37
CA PRO A 102 -4.87 -3.83 -28.81
C PRO A 102 -5.80 -3.32 -27.71
N ASN A 103 -6.20 -4.21 -26.77
CA ASN A 103 -7.05 -3.87 -25.64
C ASN A 103 -6.30 -3.11 -24.51
N ALA A 104 -4.97 -3.03 -24.59
CA ALA A 104 -4.09 -2.30 -23.68
C ALA A 104 -3.36 -1.14 -24.35
N SER A 105 -3.90 -0.61 -25.46
CA SER A 105 -3.28 0.49 -26.23
C SER A 105 -3.00 1.73 -25.38
N MET A 106 -3.74 1.96 -24.30
CA MET A 106 -3.54 3.04 -23.35
C MET A 106 -2.25 2.89 -22.50
N ALA A 107 -1.60 1.71 -22.51
CA ALA A 107 -0.38 1.48 -21.73
C ALA A 107 0.78 2.40 -22.17
N LYS A 108 0.81 2.82 -23.44
CA LYS A 108 1.81 3.77 -23.97
C LYS A 108 1.80 5.13 -23.25
N ASP A 109 0.65 5.54 -22.74
CA ASP A 109 0.44 6.83 -22.09
C ASP A 109 0.46 6.72 -20.55
N ALA A 110 0.49 5.50 -20.02
CA ALA A 110 0.53 5.24 -18.58
C ALA A 110 1.93 5.50 -17.99
N PRO A 111 2.04 5.98 -16.73
CA PRO A 111 3.34 6.15 -16.06
C PRO A 111 4.04 4.83 -15.75
N LEU A 112 3.27 3.74 -15.60
CA LEU A 112 3.76 2.36 -15.47
C LEU A 112 2.65 1.36 -15.82
N ALA A 113 3.03 0.10 -16.00
CA ALA A 113 2.11 -1.03 -16.07
C ALA A 113 2.50 -2.10 -15.06
N ILE A 114 1.52 -2.74 -14.44
CA ILE A 114 1.71 -3.95 -13.63
C ILE A 114 1.13 -5.12 -14.44
N VAL A 115 2.00 -6.05 -14.81
CA VAL A 115 1.64 -7.21 -15.63
C VAL A 115 1.57 -8.44 -14.74
N PRO A 116 0.39 -9.01 -14.47
CA PRO A 116 0.27 -10.29 -13.78
C PRO A 116 0.65 -11.43 -14.73
N CYS A 117 1.60 -12.28 -14.32
CA CYS A 117 2.04 -13.46 -15.02
C CYS A 117 1.68 -14.72 -14.22
N GLY A 118 1.25 -15.78 -14.88
CA GLY A 118 0.99 -17.08 -14.25
C GLY A 118 2.24 -17.95 -14.22
N ASP A 119 2.54 -18.55 -13.07
CA ASP A 119 3.57 -19.58 -12.93
C ASP A 119 2.96 -20.95 -13.27
N MET A 120 3.23 -21.43 -14.46
CA MET A 120 2.67 -22.69 -14.97
C MET A 120 3.17 -23.90 -14.21
N SER A 121 4.37 -23.87 -13.60
CA SER A 121 4.91 -24.99 -12.83
C SER A 121 4.04 -25.35 -11.61
N LYS A 122 3.29 -24.40 -11.09
CA LYS A 122 2.36 -24.60 -9.96
C LYS A 122 1.01 -25.21 -10.35
N TYR A 123 0.77 -25.44 -11.65
CA TYR A 123 -0.48 -26.03 -12.16
C TYR A 123 -0.35 -27.51 -12.57
N GLU A 124 0.87 -28.02 -12.75
CA GLU A 124 1.13 -29.37 -13.30
C GLU A 124 0.85 -30.52 -12.32
N GLU A 125 0.44 -30.26 -11.09
CA GLU A 125 0.13 -31.29 -10.07
C GLU A 125 -1.40 -31.39 -9.79
N GLY A 126 -2.21 -31.50 -10.82
CA GLY A 126 -3.65 -31.59 -10.61
C GLY A 126 -4.36 -32.52 -11.59
#